data_092595797cf6a4edf19102342e011c51
#
_entry.id   092595797cf6a4edf19102342e011c51
#
_cell.length_a   1.000
_cell.length_b   1.000
_cell.length_c   1.000
_cell.angle_alpha   90.00
_cell.angle_beta   90.00
_cell.angle_gamma   90.00
#
_symmetry.space_group_name_H-M   'P 1'
#
loop_
_entity.id
_entity.type
_entity.pdbx_description
1 polymer ?
#
loop_
_entity_poly.entity_id
_entity_poly.type
_entity_poly.pdbx_seq_one_letter_code
_entity_poly.pdbx_strand_id
1 'polypeptide(L)'
;VTATAAAAGTRRRSARARDEFDPTPWPVALLCGAGGGACALLAFPPYDLWMLLPVAIALLGAGLLVRSLWLAALVSLLWGLALFVPLTAWASTYAGATPWIALGVFEALYIVVFGLLARTVMVRRGLCLTSAIVVSALWVALEALRSSAPWGGLPWGASAFALADSPLLHLAPWIGIAGLGFVVALLGQLLLFGALAVLGRRRRGFTGFSGVWPFAIAVAAVLATVVVPHPVNRAPVNRPTMTVAAIQGSMSAIDPVSYTMPEDVFANHLAVTRDVLERTDQNGIQLDLIVWPEDSTGWDPRQDPQLARQLTGVAAEADAPLLVGTQVRVGEEERLNQSVLLTPEHTSPYAYSKRHPVPFGEYIPMRGLFSRLSDKVDLVSLDMIPGEEVGVMDLDALGQGQDRVGILICFEIAYDSLVHDVVEGGAEVIVVQSNNALFGDSHEAIQQLAQAKVMAVMSGRSVVHISTVGHSAIYGPTGRRIDFIDHWEQGALLADVPLRTGITPAVAAGPWIAIGLSAVGAVGLLAALGGERRALARTTTRRRRRRGD
;
A
#
# COMPACT_ATOMS: atom_id res chain seq x y z
N VAL A 1 -19.12 63.53 -20.87
CA VAL A 1 -20.01 62.60 -20.13
C VAL A 1 -19.91 61.16 -20.72
N THR A 2 -19.43 60.95 -21.96
CA THR A 2 -19.37 59.65 -22.60
C THR A 2 -18.13 58.79 -22.32
N ALA A 3 -17.04 59.38 -21.78
CA ALA A 3 -15.81 58.64 -21.49
C ALA A 3 -15.83 57.90 -20.13
N THR A 4 -16.63 58.38 -19.17
CA THR A 4 -16.71 57.77 -17.83
C THR A 4 -17.56 56.51 -17.78
N ALA A 5 -18.56 56.36 -18.68
CA ALA A 5 -19.42 55.19 -18.74
C ALA A 5 -18.71 53.97 -19.38
N ALA A 6 -17.76 54.18 -20.31
CA ALA A 6 -16.99 53.11 -20.94
C ALA A 6 -15.94 52.53 -19.96
N ALA A 7 -15.36 53.34 -19.07
CA ALA A 7 -14.39 52.86 -18.07
C ALA A 7 -15.06 52.05 -16.94
N ALA A 8 -16.31 52.41 -16.56
CA ALA A 8 -17.08 51.66 -15.57
C ALA A 8 -17.58 50.30 -16.12
N GLY A 9 -17.95 50.25 -17.42
CA GLY A 9 -18.32 48.98 -18.08
C GLY A 9 -17.20 47.97 -18.26
N THR A 10 -15.98 48.45 -18.50
CA THR A 10 -14.77 47.61 -18.56
C THR A 10 -14.29 47.11 -17.23
N ARG A 11 -14.39 47.95 -16.15
CA ARG A 11 -14.09 47.50 -14.78
C ARG A 11 -15.11 46.45 -14.29
N ARG A 12 -16.42 46.62 -14.59
CA ARG A 12 -17.47 45.64 -14.26
C ARG A 12 -17.30 44.31 -15.04
N ARG A 13 -16.85 44.35 -16.33
CA ARG A 13 -16.54 43.10 -17.09
C ARG A 13 -15.28 42.41 -16.60
N SER A 14 -14.25 43.13 -16.15
CA SER A 14 -13.05 42.51 -15.57
C SER A 14 -13.27 41.98 -14.14
N ALA A 15 -14.16 42.61 -13.38
CA ALA A 15 -14.62 42.08 -12.09
C ALA A 15 -15.53 40.83 -12.28
N ARG A 16 -16.43 40.86 -13.25
CA ARG A 16 -17.29 39.68 -13.58
C ARG A 16 -16.50 38.45 -14.05
N ALA A 17 -15.33 38.62 -14.65
CA ALA A 17 -14.46 37.49 -15.05
C ALA A 17 -13.71 36.84 -13.87
N ARG A 18 -13.68 37.51 -12.71
CA ARG A 18 -13.08 36.97 -11.46
C ARG A 18 -14.09 36.30 -10.53
N ASP A 19 -15.39 36.43 -10.76
CA ASP A 19 -16.48 35.95 -9.88
C ASP A 19 -17.17 34.66 -10.42
N GLU A 20 -16.48 33.84 -11.23
CA GLU A 20 -17.07 32.61 -11.79
C GLU A 20 -16.99 31.40 -10.84
N PHE A 21 -16.46 31.57 -9.64
CA PHE A 21 -16.27 30.49 -8.67
C PHE A 21 -17.07 30.77 -7.40
N ASP A 22 -18.15 30.01 -7.16
CA ASP A 22 -18.89 30.04 -5.89
C ASP A 22 -18.17 29.13 -4.88
N PRO A 23 -17.43 29.71 -3.91
CA PRO A 23 -16.59 28.94 -3.00
C PRO A 23 -17.43 28.17 -1.99
N THR A 24 -16.92 27.03 -1.57
CA THR A 24 -17.45 26.31 -0.41
C THR A 24 -17.26 27.17 0.85
N PRO A 25 -18.31 27.38 1.66
CA PRO A 25 -18.19 28.11 2.93
C PRO A 25 -17.13 27.45 3.81
N TRP A 26 -16.33 28.26 4.52
CA TRP A 26 -15.19 27.74 5.27
C TRP A 26 -15.55 26.67 6.33
N PRO A 27 -16.68 26.76 7.07
CA PRO A 27 -17.02 25.69 8.02
C PRO A 27 -17.32 24.36 7.32
N VAL A 28 -18.05 24.44 6.18
CA VAL A 28 -18.37 23.25 5.36
C VAL A 28 -17.09 22.65 4.76
N ALA A 29 -16.13 23.50 4.34
CA ALA A 29 -14.86 23.03 3.81
C ALA A 29 -14.05 22.26 4.87
N LEU A 30 -13.99 22.75 6.11
CA LEU A 30 -13.33 22.05 7.22
C LEU A 30 -14.03 20.73 7.55
N LEU A 31 -15.36 20.71 7.58
CA LEU A 31 -16.14 19.48 7.76
C LEU A 31 -15.89 18.48 6.63
N CYS A 32 -15.78 18.93 5.38
CA CYS A 32 -15.41 18.09 4.24
C CYS A 32 -13.98 17.53 4.40
N GLY A 33 -13.04 18.30 4.94
CA GLY A 33 -11.69 17.83 5.26
C GLY A 33 -11.73 16.72 6.30
N ALA A 34 -12.17 17.03 7.52
CA ALA A 34 -12.18 16.06 8.61
C ALA A 34 -13.08 14.84 8.33
N GLY A 35 -14.31 15.07 7.84
CA GLY A 35 -15.25 13.99 7.51
C GLY A 35 -14.78 13.14 6.33
N GLY A 36 -14.11 13.75 5.34
CA GLY A 36 -13.51 13.01 4.23
C GLY A 36 -12.39 12.09 4.70
N GLY A 37 -11.48 12.57 5.56
CA GLY A 37 -10.42 11.73 6.13
C GLY A 37 -10.97 10.58 6.99
N ALA A 38 -12.02 10.85 7.78
CA ALA A 38 -12.71 9.81 8.54
C ALA A 38 -13.37 8.75 7.63
N CYS A 39 -14.02 9.18 6.53
CA CYS A 39 -14.54 8.25 5.54
C CYS A 39 -13.43 7.42 4.87
N ALA A 40 -12.26 8.03 4.61
CA ALA A 40 -11.11 7.31 4.08
C ALA A 40 -10.60 6.26 5.06
N LEU A 41 -10.49 6.58 6.36
CA LEU A 41 -10.11 5.62 7.40
C LEU A 41 -11.05 4.42 7.44
N LEU A 42 -12.36 4.66 7.41
CA LEU A 42 -13.36 3.60 7.44
C LEU A 42 -13.36 2.70 6.18
N ALA A 43 -12.65 3.09 5.12
CA ALA A 43 -12.47 2.25 3.94
C ALA A 43 -11.36 1.19 4.13
N PHE A 44 -10.45 1.38 5.09
CA PHE A 44 -9.39 0.43 5.40
C PHE A 44 -9.82 -0.59 6.46
N PRO A 45 -9.13 -1.77 6.53
CA PRO A 45 -9.32 -2.71 7.62
C PRO A 45 -9.08 -2.05 9.00
N PRO A 46 -9.84 -2.47 10.00
CA PRO A 46 -10.79 -3.60 10.03
C PRO A 46 -12.21 -3.23 9.58
N TYR A 47 -12.45 -2.01 9.12
CA TYR A 47 -13.80 -1.54 8.80
C TYR A 47 -14.27 -1.98 7.41
N ASP A 48 -13.38 -2.01 6.40
CA ASP A 48 -13.56 -2.51 5.03
C ASP A 48 -14.73 -1.88 4.24
N LEU A 49 -15.14 -0.67 4.61
CA LEU A 49 -16.19 0.08 3.93
C LEU A 49 -15.63 0.78 2.68
N TRP A 50 -15.03 0.00 1.77
CA TRP A 50 -14.33 0.48 0.57
C TRP A 50 -15.08 1.55 -0.22
N MET A 51 -16.43 1.50 -0.26
CA MET A 51 -17.29 2.45 -0.95
C MET A 51 -17.18 3.89 -0.40
N LEU A 52 -16.67 4.04 0.83
CA LEU A 52 -16.44 5.36 1.42
C LEU A 52 -15.19 6.04 0.87
N LEU A 53 -14.25 5.32 0.25
CA LEU A 53 -13.03 5.93 -0.27
C LEU A 53 -13.29 6.90 -1.43
N PRO A 54 -14.09 6.57 -2.47
CA PRO A 54 -14.51 7.56 -3.46
C PRO A 54 -15.27 8.75 -2.86
N VAL A 55 -16.10 8.51 -1.82
CA VAL A 55 -16.81 9.57 -1.09
C VAL A 55 -15.82 10.49 -0.36
N ALA A 56 -14.82 9.92 0.29
CA ALA A 56 -13.75 10.65 0.97
C ALA A 56 -13.00 11.60 0.03
N ILE A 57 -12.67 11.12 -1.16
CA ILE A 57 -12.02 11.92 -2.22
C ILE A 57 -12.95 13.01 -2.76
N ALA A 58 -14.25 12.70 -2.93
CA ALA A 58 -15.26 13.69 -3.33
C ALA A 58 -15.40 14.80 -2.28
N LEU A 59 -15.42 14.45 -0.99
CA LEU A 59 -15.45 15.42 0.12
C LEU A 59 -14.20 16.29 0.13
N LEU A 60 -12.99 15.71 -0.02
CA LEU A 60 -11.76 16.48 -0.17
C LEU A 60 -11.89 17.48 -1.32
N GLY A 61 -12.31 17.02 -2.51
CA GLY A 61 -12.52 17.86 -3.68
C GLY A 61 -13.51 19.01 -3.40
N ALA A 62 -14.63 18.76 -2.70
CA ALA A 62 -15.60 19.77 -2.31
C ALA A 62 -15.00 20.78 -1.33
N GLY A 63 -14.21 20.33 -0.37
CA GLY A 63 -13.50 21.17 0.60
C GLY A 63 -12.43 22.06 -0.04
N LEU A 64 -11.77 21.58 -1.11
CA LEU A 64 -10.75 22.34 -1.84
C LEU A 64 -11.32 23.47 -2.70
N LEU A 65 -12.64 23.53 -2.91
CA LEU A 65 -13.31 24.60 -3.65
C LEU A 65 -13.45 25.88 -2.78
N VAL A 66 -12.35 26.36 -2.22
CA VAL A 66 -12.26 27.56 -1.38
C VAL A 66 -11.42 28.66 -2.03
N ARG A 67 -11.58 29.92 -1.61
CA ARG A 67 -10.81 31.05 -2.16
C ARG A 67 -9.36 31.08 -1.67
N SER A 68 -9.15 30.79 -0.40
CA SER A 68 -7.83 30.86 0.26
C SER A 68 -7.00 29.60 0.03
N LEU A 69 -5.72 29.75 -0.31
CA LEU A 69 -4.76 28.65 -0.36
C LEU A 69 -4.50 28.06 1.03
N TRP A 70 -4.45 28.91 2.06
CA TRP A 70 -4.28 28.47 3.45
C TRP A 70 -5.44 27.61 3.93
N LEU A 71 -6.67 27.98 3.55
CA LEU A 71 -7.84 27.17 3.89
C LEU A 71 -7.81 25.83 3.13
N ALA A 72 -7.38 25.81 1.87
CA ALA A 72 -7.20 24.56 1.12
C ALA A 72 -6.12 23.68 1.76
N ALA A 73 -5.00 24.26 2.20
CA ALA A 73 -3.96 23.52 2.92
C ALA A 73 -4.50 22.96 4.24
N LEU A 74 -5.26 23.74 5.02
CA LEU A 74 -5.85 23.28 6.27
C LEU A 74 -6.89 22.17 6.06
N VAL A 75 -7.74 22.26 5.03
CA VAL A 75 -8.70 21.22 4.66
C VAL A 75 -7.96 19.91 4.32
N SER A 76 -6.89 20.00 3.53
CA SER A 76 -6.07 18.85 3.16
C SER A 76 -5.34 18.24 4.36
N LEU A 77 -4.82 19.08 5.24
CA LEU A 77 -4.17 18.66 6.48
C LEU A 77 -5.16 17.91 7.38
N LEU A 78 -6.36 18.47 7.60
CA LEU A 78 -7.40 17.81 8.40
C LEU A 78 -7.81 16.48 7.81
N TRP A 79 -7.92 16.38 6.48
CA TRP A 79 -8.22 15.13 5.80
C TRP A 79 -7.11 14.10 6.03
N GLY A 80 -5.84 14.50 5.83
CA GLY A 80 -4.69 13.63 6.04
C GLY A 80 -4.54 13.19 7.49
N LEU A 81 -4.70 14.09 8.45
CA LEU A 81 -4.63 13.75 9.88
C LEU A 81 -5.76 12.80 10.30
N ALA A 82 -6.99 13.03 9.82
CA ALA A 82 -8.12 12.15 10.13
C ALA A 82 -7.98 10.74 9.53
N LEU A 83 -7.19 10.58 8.47
CA LEU A 83 -6.83 9.29 7.92
C LEU A 83 -5.59 8.71 8.61
N PHE A 84 -4.44 9.38 8.49
CA PHE A 84 -3.15 8.74 8.79
C PHE A 84 -2.86 8.59 10.27
N VAL A 85 -3.29 9.53 11.12
CA VAL A 85 -3.05 9.38 12.57
C VAL A 85 -3.70 8.09 13.10
N PRO A 86 -5.00 7.82 12.90
CA PRO A 86 -5.57 6.57 13.39
C PRO A 86 -5.16 5.34 12.57
N LEU A 87 -4.90 5.48 11.26
CA LEU A 87 -4.47 4.35 10.42
C LEU A 87 -3.10 3.79 10.85
N THR A 88 -2.19 4.65 11.28
CA THR A 88 -0.84 4.29 11.75
C THR A 88 -0.75 4.17 13.29
N ALA A 89 -1.89 4.00 13.98
CA ALA A 89 -1.93 3.93 15.44
C ALA A 89 -1.06 2.79 16.02
N TRP A 90 -0.83 1.75 15.23
CA TRP A 90 0.06 0.64 15.56
C TRP A 90 1.49 1.09 15.89
N ALA A 91 1.98 2.18 15.30
CA ALA A 91 3.30 2.72 15.62
C ALA A 91 3.40 3.22 17.08
N SER A 92 2.28 3.55 17.73
CA SER A 92 2.27 3.97 19.13
C SER A 92 2.60 2.85 20.11
N THR A 93 2.36 1.60 19.72
CA THR A 93 2.51 0.43 20.59
C THR A 93 3.95 0.25 21.04
N TYR A 94 4.91 0.41 20.12
CA TYR A 94 6.32 0.25 20.44
C TYR A 94 7.10 1.57 20.56
N ALA A 95 6.78 2.57 19.72
CA ALA A 95 7.52 3.84 19.68
C ALA A 95 6.92 4.93 20.58
N GLY A 96 5.68 4.75 21.04
CA GLY A 96 4.93 5.71 21.83
C GLY A 96 4.28 6.84 21.00
N ALA A 97 3.59 7.75 21.69
CA ALA A 97 2.71 8.73 21.05
C ALA A 97 3.44 9.73 20.14
N THR A 98 4.64 10.19 20.52
CA THR A 98 5.35 11.26 19.77
C THR A 98 5.78 10.80 18.36
N PRO A 99 6.48 9.68 18.16
CA PRO A 99 6.82 9.19 16.83
C PRO A 99 5.58 8.86 16.00
N TRP A 100 4.55 8.25 16.60
CA TRP A 100 3.28 7.97 15.94
C TRP A 100 2.61 9.24 15.38
N ILE A 101 2.41 10.27 16.21
CA ILE A 101 1.79 11.54 15.76
C ILE A 101 2.67 12.20 14.70
N ALA A 102 4.00 12.18 14.87
CA ALA A 102 4.93 12.76 13.88
C ALA A 102 4.79 12.04 12.52
N LEU A 103 4.68 10.71 12.51
CA LEU A 103 4.43 9.92 11.31
C LEU A 103 3.09 10.31 10.66
N GLY A 104 2.00 10.34 11.41
CA GLY A 104 0.68 10.72 10.89
C GLY A 104 0.65 12.14 10.33
N VAL A 105 1.32 13.10 10.99
CA VAL A 105 1.47 14.47 10.48
C VAL A 105 2.30 14.49 9.20
N PHE A 106 3.41 13.77 9.17
CA PHE A 106 4.28 13.69 8.00
C PHE A 106 3.52 13.15 6.77
N GLU A 107 2.79 12.06 6.93
CA GLU A 107 1.94 11.48 5.88
C GLU A 107 0.84 12.46 5.43
N ALA A 108 0.24 13.22 6.36
CA ALA A 108 -0.75 14.23 6.04
C ALA A 108 -0.19 15.38 5.18
N LEU A 109 1.11 15.70 5.25
CA LEU A 109 1.72 16.75 4.43
C LEU A 109 1.70 16.41 2.93
N TYR A 110 1.76 15.13 2.55
CA TYR A 110 1.57 14.73 1.14
C TYR A 110 0.17 15.10 0.65
N ILE A 111 -0.86 14.93 1.49
CA ILE A 111 -2.23 15.34 1.15
C ILE A 111 -2.34 16.86 1.04
N VAL A 112 -1.57 17.62 1.82
CA VAL A 112 -1.51 19.09 1.67
C VAL A 112 -0.94 19.48 0.30
N VAL A 113 0.16 18.85 -0.11
CA VAL A 113 0.75 19.07 -1.44
C VAL A 113 -0.25 18.70 -2.53
N PHE A 114 -0.84 17.50 -2.45
CA PHE A 114 -1.89 17.08 -3.38
C PHE A 114 -3.02 18.10 -3.47
N GLY A 115 -3.59 18.50 -2.34
CA GLY A 115 -4.75 19.40 -2.30
C GLY A 115 -4.48 20.77 -2.92
N LEU A 116 -3.30 21.33 -2.73
CA LEU A 116 -2.89 22.59 -3.35
C LEU A 116 -2.76 22.46 -4.88
N LEU A 117 -2.20 21.35 -5.37
CA LEU A 117 -2.07 21.05 -6.80
C LEU A 117 -3.45 20.78 -7.42
N ALA A 118 -4.26 19.92 -6.81
CA ALA A 118 -5.62 19.58 -7.25
C ALA A 118 -6.51 20.83 -7.33
N ARG A 119 -6.53 21.65 -6.26
CA ARG A 119 -7.24 22.92 -6.26
C ARG A 119 -6.80 23.84 -7.41
N THR A 120 -5.50 23.92 -7.65
CA THR A 120 -4.96 24.75 -8.73
C THR A 120 -5.53 24.31 -10.10
N VAL A 121 -5.59 23.01 -10.37
CA VAL A 121 -6.18 22.46 -11.59
C VAL A 121 -7.67 22.77 -11.66
N MET A 122 -8.44 22.46 -10.59
CA MET A 122 -9.90 22.64 -10.56
C MET A 122 -10.31 24.10 -10.72
N VAL A 123 -9.60 25.03 -10.08
CA VAL A 123 -9.92 26.47 -10.16
C VAL A 123 -9.56 27.06 -11.52
N ARG A 124 -8.45 26.63 -12.12
CA ARG A 124 -7.96 27.19 -13.39
C ARG A 124 -8.61 26.61 -14.63
N ARG A 125 -8.94 25.31 -14.60
CA ARG A 125 -9.56 24.60 -15.74
C ARG A 125 -11.08 24.46 -15.60
N GLY A 126 -11.62 24.73 -14.41
CA GLY A 126 -13.00 24.41 -14.10
C GLY A 126 -13.20 22.93 -13.78
N LEU A 127 -14.44 22.57 -13.46
CA LEU A 127 -14.84 21.20 -13.15
C LEU A 127 -15.28 20.49 -14.44
N CYS A 128 -14.40 19.76 -15.08
CA CYS A 128 -14.64 19.03 -16.33
C CYS A 128 -13.88 17.69 -16.31
N LEU A 129 -14.20 16.80 -17.25
CA LEU A 129 -13.58 15.47 -17.31
C LEU A 129 -12.03 15.53 -17.36
N THR A 130 -11.48 16.49 -18.13
CA THR A 130 -10.02 16.68 -18.18
C THR A 130 -9.44 17.07 -16.83
N SER A 131 -10.11 17.92 -16.04
CA SER A 131 -9.66 18.25 -14.69
C SER A 131 -9.79 17.06 -13.74
N ALA A 132 -10.84 16.25 -13.88
CA ALA A 132 -10.99 15.01 -13.12
C ALA A 132 -9.83 14.04 -13.38
N ILE A 133 -9.50 13.79 -14.65
CA ILE A 133 -8.38 12.92 -15.05
C ILE A 133 -7.06 13.46 -14.50
N VAL A 134 -6.79 14.76 -14.64
CA VAL A 134 -5.54 15.36 -14.16
C VAL A 134 -5.44 15.29 -12.63
N VAL A 135 -6.52 15.57 -11.89
CA VAL A 135 -6.53 15.48 -10.43
C VAL A 135 -6.33 14.03 -9.97
N SER A 136 -6.97 13.06 -10.63
CA SER A 136 -6.78 11.63 -10.32
C SER A 136 -5.36 11.16 -10.64
N ALA A 137 -4.75 11.67 -11.70
CA ALA A 137 -3.36 11.39 -12.04
C ALA A 137 -2.37 12.03 -11.04
N LEU A 138 -2.67 13.23 -10.53
CA LEU A 138 -1.90 13.85 -9.43
C LEU A 138 -2.03 13.06 -8.12
N TRP A 139 -3.17 12.42 -7.86
CA TRP A 139 -3.33 11.51 -6.73
C TRP A 139 -2.31 10.38 -6.79
N VAL A 140 -2.23 9.68 -7.93
CA VAL A 140 -1.24 8.61 -8.15
C VAL A 140 0.19 9.13 -7.99
N ALA A 141 0.51 10.31 -8.55
CA ALA A 141 1.84 10.87 -8.42
C ALA A 141 2.25 11.12 -6.96
N LEU A 142 1.32 11.58 -6.12
CA LEU A 142 1.58 11.80 -4.69
C LEU A 142 1.61 10.49 -3.90
N GLU A 143 0.77 9.49 -4.22
CA GLU A 143 0.88 8.16 -3.63
C GLU A 143 2.23 7.50 -3.98
N ALA A 144 2.65 7.56 -5.24
CA ALA A 144 3.94 7.02 -5.67
C ALA A 144 5.12 7.72 -4.97
N LEU A 145 5.07 9.05 -4.83
CA LEU A 145 6.10 9.80 -4.09
C LEU A 145 6.13 9.38 -2.61
N ARG A 146 4.98 9.30 -1.96
CA ARG A 146 4.83 8.89 -0.56
C ARG A 146 5.32 7.46 -0.31
N SER A 147 5.09 6.57 -1.27
CA SER A 147 5.49 5.16 -1.21
C SER A 147 6.96 4.91 -1.54
N SER A 148 7.72 5.95 -1.95
CA SER A 148 9.12 5.79 -2.35
C SER A 148 10.09 6.74 -1.65
N ALA A 149 9.62 7.84 -1.09
CA ALA A 149 10.49 8.88 -0.51
C ALA A 149 9.86 9.52 0.74
N PRO A 150 10.69 9.94 1.73
CA PRO A 150 12.11 9.65 1.90
C PRO A 150 12.34 8.22 2.43
N TRP A 151 13.60 7.78 2.43
CA TRP A 151 14.05 6.52 3.06
C TRP A 151 13.28 5.25 2.62
N GLY A 152 12.90 5.17 1.35
CA GLY A 152 12.07 4.08 0.82
C GLY A 152 10.56 4.34 0.88
N GLY A 153 10.13 5.42 1.55
CA GLY A 153 8.72 5.80 1.68
C GLY A 153 7.91 4.89 2.61
N LEU A 154 6.60 5.17 2.68
CA LEU A 154 5.65 4.37 3.43
C LEU A 154 4.43 4.05 2.52
N PRO A 155 4.37 2.89 1.86
CA PRO A 155 3.22 2.52 1.02
C PRO A 155 1.96 2.22 1.84
N TRP A 156 2.07 2.11 3.17
CA TRP A 156 0.94 1.89 4.08
C TRP A 156 -0.14 2.95 3.88
N GLY A 157 -1.39 2.53 3.72
CA GLY A 157 -2.48 3.45 3.40
C GLY A 157 -2.55 3.89 1.94
N ALA A 158 -1.89 3.19 0.99
CA ALA A 158 -2.18 3.36 -0.43
C ALA A 158 -3.64 2.96 -0.72
N SER A 159 -4.31 3.74 -1.56
CA SER A 159 -5.74 3.59 -1.85
C SER A 159 -6.14 2.17 -2.29
N ALA A 160 -5.24 1.47 -2.97
CA ALA A 160 -5.47 0.11 -3.44
C ALA A 160 -5.73 -0.88 -2.30
N PHE A 161 -5.10 -0.71 -1.14
CA PHE A 161 -5.25 -1.63 -0.01
C PHE A 161 -6.61 -1.53 0.68
N ALA A 162 -7.27 -0.37 0.60
CA ALA A 162 -8.67 -0.22 1.01
C ALA A 162 -9.66 -0.93 0.06
N LEU A 163 -9.19 -1.44 -1.08
CA LEU A 163 -10.03 -2.10 -2.08
C LEU A 163 -9.95 -3.63 -2.02
N ALA A 164 -9.32 -4.20 -1.00
CA ALA A 164 -9.11 -5.64 -0.85
C ALA A 164 -10.42 -6.46 -0.93
N ASP A 165 -11.53 -5.92 -0.44
CA ASP A 165 -12.86 -6.56 -0.47
C ASP A 165 -13.83 -5.88 -1.45
N SER A 166 -13.31 -5.08 -2.39
CA SER A 166 -14.11 -4.40 -3.39
C SER A 166 -14.13 -5.13 -4.73
N PRO A 167 -15.20 -4.96 -5.54
CA PRO A 167 -15.20 -5.44 -6.93
C PRO A 167 -14.10 -4.81 -7.80
N LEU A 168 -13.58 -3.63 -7.42
CA LEU A 168 -12.50 -2.95 -8.12
C LEU A 168 -11.19 -3.76 -8.10
N LEU A 169 -11.02 -4.67 -7.12
CA LEU A 169 -9.84 -5.54 -7.03
C LEU A 169 -9.64 -6.39 -8.30
N HIS A 170 -10.71 -6.73 -9.04
CA HIS A 170 -10.61 -7.44 -10.32
C HIS A 170 -9.78 -6.68 -11.38
N LEU A 171 -9.59 -5.38 -11.21
CA LEU A 171 -8.72 -4.58 -12.09
C LEU A 171 -7.24 -4.69 -11.72
N ALA A 172 -6.90 -5.11 -10.49
CA ALA A 172 -5.52 -5.13 -10.00
C ALA A 172 -4.53 -5.81 -10.96
N PRO A 173 -4.81 -7.02 -11.53
CA PRO A 173 -3.87 -7.69 -12.42
C PRO A 173 -3.70 -6.99 -13.78
N TRP A 174 -4.57 -6.02 -14.11
CA TRP A 174 -4.52 -5.25 -15.35
C TRP A 174 -3.80 -3.92 -15.20
N ILE A 175 -4.04 -3.21 -14.10
CA ILE A 175 -3.63 -1.82 -13.93
C ILE A 175 -2.78 -1.57 -12.67
N GLY A 176 -2.52 -2.60 -11.88
CA GLY A 176 -1.68 -2.52 -10.67
C GLY A 176 -2.25 -1.62 -9.57
N ILE A 177 -1.43 -1.41 -8.56
CA ILE A 177 -1.75 -0.57 -7.40
C ILE A 177 -2.01 0.89 -7.84
N ALA A 178 -1.14 1.43 -8.68
CA ALA A 178 -1.25 2.81 -9.18
C ALA A 178 -2.54 3.04 -10.01
N GLY A 179 -2.91 2.07 -10.84
CA GLY A 179 -4.14 2.13 -11.62
C GLY A 179 -5.39 2.06 -10.75
N LEU A 180 -5.39 1.24 -9.69
CA LEU A 180 -6.48 1.20 -8.70
C LEU A 180 -6.63 2.55 -7.99
N GLY A 181 -5.53 3.16 -7.55
CA GLY A 181 -5.53 4.51 -6.97
C GLY A 181 -6.10 5.56 -7.94
N PHE A 182 -5.74 5.48 -9.23
CA PHE A 182 -6.31 6.35 -10.26
C PHE A 182 -7.82 6.16 -10.42
N VAL A 183 -8.29 4.93 -10.50
CA VAL A 183 -9.72 4.61 -10.68
C VAL A 183 -10.54 5.13 -9.51
N VAL A 184 -10.11 4.87 -8.27
CA VAL A 184 -10.86 5.33 -7.10
C VAL A 184 -10.86 6.85 -6.98
N ALA A 185 -9.75 7.51 -7.33
CA ALA A 185 -9.68 8.97 -7.36
C ALA A 185 -10.61 9.54 -8.44
N LEU A 186 -10.67 8.92 -9.63
CA LEU A 186 -11.56 9.33 -10.70
C LEU A 186 -13.04 9.15 -10.32
N LEU A 187 -13.38 8.04 -9.66
CA LEU A 187 -14.73 7.82 -9.11
C LEU A 187 -15.11 8.93 -8.12
N GLY A 188 -14.19 9.31 -7.23
CA GLY A 188 -14.38 10.43 -6.30
C GLY A 188 -14.64 11.77 -7.03
N GLN A 189 -13.91 12.07 -8.10
CA GLN A 189 -14.14 13.27 -8.90
C GLN A 189 -15.50 13.23 -9.62
N LEU A 190 -15.91 12.07 -10.13
CA LEU A 190 -17.23 11.91 -10.77
C LEU A 190 -18.36 12.07 -9.75
N LEU A 191 -18.21 11.53 -8.54
CA LEU A 191 -19.16 11.72 -7.44
C LEU A 191 -19.29 13.21 -7.07
N LEU A 192 -18.17 13.92 -6.93
CA LEU A 192 -18.15 15.36 -6.68
C LEU A 192 -18.93 16.11 -7.76
N PHE A 193 -18.69 15.82 -9.03
CA PHE A 193 -19.35 16.51 -10.14
C PHE A 193 -20.85 16.22 -10.16
N GLY A 194 -21.24 14.96 -9.92
CA GLY A 194 -22.65 14.58 -9.82
C GLY A 194 -23.37 15.28 -8.67
N ALA A 195 -22.75 15.30 -7.48
CA ALA A 195 -23.30 15.97 -6.30
C ALA A 195 -23.50 17.48 -6.54
N LEU A 196 -22.51 18.16 -7.10
CA LEU A 196 -22.61 19.59 -7.40
C LEU A 196 -23.67 19.90 -8.47
N ALA A 197 -23.85 19.01 -9.44
CA ALA A 197 -24.89 19.15 -10.46
C ALA A 197 -26.31 18.99 -9.88
N VAL A 198 -26.51 18.00 -9.01
CA VAL A 198 -27.79 17.77 -8.31
C VAL A 198 -28.14 18.91 -7.36
N LEU A 199 -27.15 19.44 -6.64
CA LEU A 199 -27.37 20.59 -5.73
C LEU A 199 -27.64 21.92 -6.45
N GLY A 200 -27.79 21.91 -7.78
CA GLY A 200 -28.12 23.08 -8.58
C GLY A 200 -27.00 24.13 -8.62
N ARG A 201 -25.83 23.83 -8.09
CA ARG A 201 -24.65 24.70 -8.14
C ARG A 201 -24.06 24.70 -9.55
N ARG A 202 -24.84 25.19 -10.52
CA ARG A 202 -24.39 25.35 -11.92
C ARG A 202 -23.26 26.37 -11.96
N ARG A 203 -22.03 25.90 -12.04
CA ARG A 203 -20.84 26.75 -12.23
C ARG A 203 -20.60 26.91 -13.73
N ARG A 204 -20.30 28.12 -14.20
CA ARG A 204 -19.83 28.35 -15.57
C ARG A 204 -18.52 27.57 -15.75
N GLY A 205 -18.47 26.72 -16.75
CA GLY A 205 -17.35 25.80 -17.00
C GLY A 205 -17.73 24.32 -16.89
N PHE A 206 -18.93 23.98 -16.47
CA PHE A 206 -19.49 22.62 -16.49
C PHE A 206 -19.88 22.29 -17.94
N THR A 207 -18.91 21.90 -18.76
CA THR A 207 -19.15 21.52 -20.16
C THR A 207 -19.24 20.01 -20.27
N GLY A 208 -20.43 19.49 -20.54
CA GLY A 208 -20.64 18.13 -21.04
C GLY A 208 -21.18 17.09 -20.06
N PHE A 209 -21.09 17.28 -18.74
CA PHE A 209 -21.60 16.32 -17.75
C PHE A 209 -22.57 17.01 -16.78
N SER A 210 -23.83 17.16 -17.17
CA SER A 210 -24.86 17.74 -16.30
C SER A 210 -25.86 16.67 -15.84
N GLY A 211 -26.32 16.75 -14.60
CA GLY A 211 -27.34 15.86 -14.06
C GLY A 211 -26.80 14.61 -13.39
N VAL A 212 -27.51 13.50 -13.49
CA VAL A 212 -27.20 12.21 -12.83
C VAL A 212 -26.14 11.36 -13.57
N TRP A 213 -25.74 11.76 -14.79
CA TRP A 213 -24.83 10.97 -15.63
C TRP A 213 -23.48 10.63 -14.99
N PRO A 214 -22.80 11.55 -14.24
CA PRO A 214 -21.56 11.19 -13.57
C PRO A 214 -21.72 10.06 -12.53
N PHE A 215 -22.85 10.05 -11.80
CA PHE A 215 -23.17 8.95 -10.89
C PHE A 215 -23.43 7.65 -11.65
N ALA A 216 -24.23 7.72 -12.73
CA ALA A 216 -24.54 6.54 -13.52
C ALA A 216 -23.28 5.92 -14.12
N ILE A 217 -22.35 6.74 -14.62
CA ILE A 217 -21.07 6.28 -15.15
C ILE A 217 -20.22 5.65 -14.02
N ALA A 218 -20.13 6.27 -12.85
CA ALA A 218 -19.39 5.73 -11.74
C ALA A 218 -19.93 4.36 -11.30
N VAL A 219 -21.24 4.23 -11.15
CA VAL A 219 -21.90 2.96 -10.81
C VAL A 219 -21.69 1.92 -11.92
N ALA A 220 -21.90 2.29 -13.18
CA ALA A 220 -21.70 1.38 -14.30
C ALA A 220 -20.25 0.91 -14.41
N ALA A 221 -19.26 1.79 -14.14
CA ALA A 221 -17.85 1.44 -14.12
C ALA A 221 -17.55 0.42 -13.01
N VAL A 222 -18.06 0.62 -11.80
CA VAL A 222 -17.89 -0.35 -10.69
C VAL A 222 -18.55 -1.69 -11.05
N LEU A 223 -19.77 -1.69 -11.55
CA LEU A 223 -20.46 -2.93 -11.94
C LEU A 223 -19.75 -3.66 -13.08
N ALA A 224 -19.18 -2.91 -14.03
CA ALA A 224 -18.44 -3.51 -15.14
C ALA A 224 -17.18 -4.25 -14.67
N THR A 225 -16.58 -3.87 -13.53
CA THR A 225 -15.39 -4.56 -13.02
C THR A 225 -15.65 -6.01 -12.60
N VAL A 226 -16.89 -6.33 -12.19
CA VAL A 226 -17.27 -7.70 -11.80
C VAL A 226 -17.17 -8.69 -12.97
N VAL A 227 -17.33 -8.20 -14.22
CA VAL A 227 -17.25 -9.03 -15.42
C VAL A 227 -15.88 -8.98 -16.12
N VAL A 228 -14.92 -8.22 -15.57
CA VAL A 228 -13.56 -8.20 -16.10
C VAL A 228 -12.91 -9.57 -15.86
N PRO A 229 -12.50 -10.29 -16.92
CA PRO A 229 -11.87 -11.58 -16.75
C PRO A 229 -10.51 -11.42 -16.06
N HIS A 230 -10.17 -12.36 -15.18
CA HIS A 230 -8.81 -12.45 -14.69
C HIS A 230 -7.88 -12.75 -15.88
N PRO A 231 -6.73 -12.06 -16.03
CA PRO A 231 -5.79 -12.38 -17.12
C PRO A 231 -5.29 -13.81 -16.99
N VAL A 232 -4.95 -14.41 -18.12
CA VAL A 232 -4.62 -15.83 -18.21
C VAL A 232 -3.56 -16.20 -17.20
N ASN A 233 -3.98 -16.96 -16.21
CA ASN A 233 -3.18 -17.40 -15.10
C ASN A 233 -2.84 -18.88 -15.32
N ARG A 234 -1.69 -19.14 -15.94
CA ARG A 234 -1.27 -20.49 -16.32
C ARG A 234 -0.73 -21.23 -15.09
N ALA A 235 -1.32 -22.39 -14.81
CA ALA A 235 -0.70 -23.33 -13.89
C ALA A 235 0.48 -24.06 -14.59
N PRO A 236 1.53 -24.43 -13.85
CA PRO A 236 2.54 -25.37 -14.35
C PRO A 236 1.87 -26.67 -14.79
N VAL A 237 2.32 -27.23 -15.92
CA VAL A 237 1.65 -28.42 -16.53
C VAL A 237 1.81 -29.65 -15.65
N ASN A 238 2.97 -29.82 -15.04
CA ASN A 238 3.32 -31.01 -14.28
C ASN A 238 2.92 -30.95 -12.81
N ARG A 239 2.78 -29.73 -12.25
CA ARG A 239 2.50 -29.53 -10.83
C ARG A 239 1.67 -28.26 -10.62
N PRO A 240 0.32 -28.37 -10.58
CA PRO A 240 -0.56 -27.21 -10.46
C PRO A 240 -0.64 -26.64 -9.05
N THR A 241 -0.22 -27.38 -8.03
CA THR A 241 -0.28 -27.01 -6.62
C THR A 241 0.97 -27.46 -5.86
N MET A 242 1.24 -26.79 -4.74
CA MET A 242 2.25 -27.13 -3.75
C MET A 242 1.54 -27.33 -2.40
N THR A 243 1.79 -28.44 -1.72
CA THR A 243 1.24 -28.71 -0.38
C THR A 243 2.11 -28.01 0.66
N VAL A 244 1.59 -26.93 1.24
CA VAL A 244 2.33 -26.08 2.21
C VAL A 244 1.75 -26.24 3.60
N ALA A 245 2.63 -26.39 4.60
CA ALA A 245 2.32 -26.22 6.01
C ALA A 245 2.98 -24.94 6.52
N ALA A 246 2.20 -23.87 6.77
CA ALA A 246 2.71 -22.65 7.35
C ALA A 246 2.30 -22.54 8.82
N ILE A 247 3.27 -22.36 9.71
CA ILE A 247 3.15 -22.58 11.14
C ILE A 247 3.06 -21.26 11.89
N GLN A 248 2.00 -21.03 12.63
CA GLN A 248 1.86 -19.95 13.61
C GLN A 248 2.00 -20.51 15.01
N GLY A 249 3.20 -20.37 15.60
CA GLY A 249 3.47 -20.91 16.94
C GLY A 249 2.89 -20.05 18.06
N SER A 250 2.61 -18.78 17.79
CA SER A 250 2.30 -17.77 18.79
C SER A 250 3.45 -17.59 19.81
N MET A 251 3.30 -16.67 20.72
CA MET A 251 4.27 -16.40 21.79
C MET A 251 3.56 -15.73 22.97
N SER A 252 4.23 -15.69 24.12
CA SER A 252 3.86 -14.79 25.21
C SER A 252 4.07 -13.32 24.77
N ALA A 253 3.28 -12.41 25.35
CA ALA A 253 3.36 -11.00 25.01
C ALA A 253 4.81 -10.48 25.20
N ILE A 254 5.32 -9.74 24.21
CA ILE A 254 6.62 -9.10 24.28
C ILE A 254 6.57 -7.97 25.32
N ASP A 255 7.57 -7.92 26.21
CA ASP A 255 7.82 -6.73 26.99
C ASP A 255 8.33 -5.62 26.05
N PRO A 256 7.56 -4.54 25.83
CA PRO A 256 7.95 -3.48 24.90
C PRO A 256 9.22 -2.72 25.34
N VAL A 257 9.70 -2.95 26.56
CA VAL A 257 10.93 -2.31 27.07
C VAL A 257 12.17 -3.14 26.72
N SER A 258 12.08 -4.47 26.75
CA SER A 258 13.23 -5.34 26.53
C SER A 258 13.46 -5.72 25.06
N TYR A 259 12.44 -5.70 24.23
CA TYR A 259 12.47 -6.18 22.82
C TYR A 259 13.11 -7.57 22.65
N THR A 260 13.17 -8.35 23.71
CA THR A 260 13.73 -9.71 23.68
C THR A 260 12.63 -10.65 23.20
N MET A 261 12.95 -11.47 22.19
CA MET A 261 12.03 -12.54 21.79
C MET A 261 11.83 -13.50 22.95
N PRO A 262 10.57 -13.83 23.30
CA PRO A 262 10.30 -14.80 24.35
C PRO A 262 10.91 -16.17 24.04
N GLU A 263 11.40 -16.87 25.08
CA GLU A 263 12.02 -18.19 24.92
C GLU A 263 11.06 -19.27 24.39
N ASP A 264 9.75 -19.03 24.52
CA ASP A 264 8.71 -19.95 24.09
C ASP A 264 8.44 -19.94 22.57
N VAL A 265 8.90 -18.91 21.82
CA VAL A 265 8.63 -18.78 20.36
C VAL A 265 9.08 -20.04 19.62
N PHE A 266 10.34 -20.42 19.75
CA PHE A 266 10.88 -21.61 19.07
C PHE A 266 10.17 -22.89 19.50
N ALA A 267 9.97 -23.08 20.81
CA ALA A 267 9.30 -24.26 21.35
C ALA A 267 7.85 -24.40 20.86
N ASN A 268 7.14 -23.29 20.77
CA ASN A 268 5.76 -23.26 20.28
C ASN A 268 5.68 -23.61 18.79
N HIS A 269 6.55 -23.03 17.96
CA HIS A 269 6.60 -23.38 16.53
C HIS A 269 6.94 -24.85 16.33
N LEU A 270 7.89 -25.39 17.10
CA LEU A 270 8.25 -26.79 17.06
C LEU A 270 7.09 -27.71 17.49
N ALA A 271 6.35 -27.35 18.53
CA ALA A 271 5.22 -28.12 19.02
C ALA A 271 4.09 -28.18 17.98
N VAL A 272 3.71 -27.03 17.39
CA VAL A 272 2.69 -26.98 16.32
C VAL A 272 3.15 -27.75 15.08
N THR A 273 4.44 -27.67 14.73
CA THR A 273 4.98 -28.43 13.59
C THR A 273 4.83 -29.93 13.80
N ARG A 274 5.18 -30.44 14.98
CA ARG A 274 5.04 -31.87 15.30
C ARG A 274 3.58 -32.34 15.25
N ASP A 275 2.65 -31.54 15.74
CA ASP A 275 1.21 -31.84 15.62
C ASP A 275 0.78 -31.90 14.13
N VAL A 276 1.30 -31.01 13.28
CA VAL A 276 1.05 -31.07 11.83
C VAL A 276 1.63 -32.33 11.22
N LEU A 277 2.88 -32.69 11.53
CA LEU A 277 3.54 -33.88 10.99
C LEU A 277 2.81 -35.17 11.38
N GLU A 278 2.37 -35.26 12.62
CA GLU A 278 1.55 -36.41 13.06
C GLU A 278 0.24 -36.51 12.27
N ARG A 279 -0.45 -35.38 12.05
CA ARG A 279 -1.70 -35.35 11.26
C ARG A 279 -1.48 -35.65 9.78
N THR A 280 -0.40 -35.17 9.18
CA THR A 280 -0.09 -35.41 7.78
C THR A 280 0.30 -36.88 7.55
N ASP A 281 1.08 -37.49 8.43
CA ASP A 281 1.42 -38.91 8.40
C ASP A 281 0.18 -39.79 8.51
N GLN A 282 -0.70 -39.54 9.48
CA GLN A 282 -1.96 -40.28 9.66
C GLN A 282 -2.89 -40.22 8.44
N ASN A 283 -2.84 -39.14 7.66
CA ASN A 283 -3.67 -38.93 6.47
C ASN A 283 -2.94 -39.22 5.14
N GLY A 284 -1.67 -39.62 5.18
CA GLY A 284 -0.86 -39.86 4.00
C GLY A 284 -0.65 -38.60 3.13
N ILE A 285 -0.56 -37.42 3.75
CA ILE A 285 -0.33 -36.14 3.09
C ILE A 285 1.18 -35.90 3.03
N GLN A 286 1.72 -35.79 1.81
CA GLN A 286 3.11 -35.39 1.59
C GLN A 286 3.20 -33.87 1.57
N LEU A 287 4.08 -33.30 2.38
CA LEU A 287 4.38 -31.88 2.37
C LEU A 287 5.45 -31.54 1.31
N ASP A 288 5.34 -30.38 0.72
CA ASP A 288 6.32 -29.85 -0.23
C ASP A 288 7.17 -28.72 0.37
N LEU A 289 6.60 -28.01 1.36
CA LEU A 289 7.28 -26.93 2.05
C LEU A 289 6.65 -26.69 3.43
N ILE A 290 7.49 -26.58 4.44
CA ILE A 290 7.12 -26.07 5.75
C ILE A 290 7.63 -24.65 5.89
N VAL A 291 6.79 -23.73 6.37
CA VAL A 291 7.15 -22.32 6.55
C VAL A 291 6.93 -21.90 8.00
N TRP A 292 7.98 -21.38 8.62
CA TRP A 292 7.91 -20.67 9.89
C TRP A 292 8.00 -19.15 9.64
N PRO A 293 7.38 -18.30 10.46
CA PRO A 293 7.35 -16.86 10.26
C PRO A 293 8.71 -16.16 10.52
N GLU A 294 8.69 -14.83 10.39
CA GLU A 294 9.80 -13.96 10.74
C GLU A 294 10.21 -14.13 12.22
N ASP A 295 11.51 -14.11 12.50
CA ASP A 295 12.11 -14.22 13.85
C ASP A 295 11.72 -15.49 14.64
N SER A 296 11.33 -16.55 13.96
CA SER A 296 10.83 -17.78 14.60
C SER A 296 11.91 -18.62 15.30
N THR A 297 13.18 -18.43 14.96
CA THR A 297 14.27 -19.21 15.56
C THR A 297 15.06 -18.47 16.64
N GLY A 298 14.96 -17.16 16.71
CA GLY A 298 15.71 -16.31 17.61
C GLY A 298 17.23 -16.20 17.30
N TRP A 299 17.84 -17.28 16.81
CA TRP A 299 19.26 -17.38 16.46
C TRP A 299 19.45 -17.97 15.08
N ASP A 300 20.57 -17.62 14.44
CA ASP A 300 20.94 -18.17 13.13
C ASP A 300 21.31 -19.66 13.23
N PRO A 301 20.54 -20.58 12.64
CA PRO A 301 20.82 -22.02 12.69
C PRO A 301 22.15 -22.38 12.04
N ARG A 302 22.72 -21.55 11.18
CA ARG A 302 24.05 -21.78 10.57
C ARG A 302 25.20 -21.53 11.55
N GLN A 303 24.93 -20.81 12.64
CA GLN A 303 25.90 -20.50 13.70
C GLN A 303 25.69 -21.34 14.95
N ASP A 304 24.53 -22.01 15.09
CA ASP A 304 24.21 -22.90 16.21
C ASP A 304 24.02 -24.36 15.73
N PRO A 305 25.02 -25.22 15.93
CA PRO A 305 24.91 -26.62 15.49
C PRO A 305 23.83 -27.43 16.21
N GLN A 306 23.38 -27.01 17.40
CA GLN A 306 22.29 -27.70 18.09
C GLN A 306 20.95 -27.32 17.47
N LEU A 307 20.73 -26.05 17.25
CA LEU A 307 19.55 -25.54 16.55
C LEU A 307 19.45 -26.10 15.12
N ALA A 308 20.57 -26.09 14.37
CA ALA A 308 20.63 -26.69 13.04
C ALA A 308 20.18 -28.15 13.05
N ARG A 309 20.68 -28.98 13.98
CA ARG A 309 20.27 -30.40 14.08
C ARG A 309 18.79 -30.58 14.41
N GLN A 310 18.23 -29.72 15.27
CA GLN A 310 16.80 -29.80 15.59
C GLN A 310 15.94 -29.48 14.37
N LEU A 311 16.27 -28.42 13.65
CA LEU A 311 15.49 -27.98 12.48
C LEU A 311 15.66 -28.91 11.27
N THR A 312 16.89 -29.39 10.99
CA THR A 312 17.11 -30.40 9.94
C THR A 312 16.45 -31.73 10.30
N GLY A 313 16.36 -32.06 11.60
CA GLY A 313 15.59 -33.21 12.08
C GLY A 313 14.11 -33.09 11.77
N VAL A 314 13.52 -31.91 11.92
CA VAL A 314 12.12 -31.62 11.52
C VAL A 314 11.94 -31.76 10.01
N ALA A 315 12.85 -31.20 9.22
CA ALA A 315 12.79 -31.32 7.76
C ALA A 315 12.92 -32.79 7.30
N ALA A 316 13.78 -33.57 7.95
CA ALA A 316 13.94 -35.01 7.68
C ALA A 316 12.72 -35.84 8.09
N GLU A 317 12.07 -35.51 9.22
CA GLU A 317 10.84 -36.16 9.67
C GLU A 317 9.69 -35.89 8.69
N ALA A 318 9.62 -34.70 8.13
CA ALA A 318 8.61 -34.28 7.16
C ALA A 318 8.90 -34.78 5.73
N ASP A 319 10.12 -35.21 5.44
CA ASP A 319 10.64 -35.41 4.07
C ASP A 319 10.35 -34.17 3.19
N ALA A 320 10.53 -32.97 3.75
CA ALA A 320 10.24 -31.69 3.11
C ALA A 320 11.15 -30.56 3.63
N PRO A 321 11.50 -29.58 2.80
CA PRO A 321 12.27 -28.42 3.22
C PRO A 321 11.50 -27.55 4.20
N LEU A 322 12.24 -26.94 5.15
CA LEU A 322 11.75 -26.04 6.18
C LEU A 322 12.36 -24.65 5.97
N LEU A 323 11.51 -23.63 5.74
CA LEU A 323 11.90 -22.24 5.62
C LEU A 323 11.65 -21.53 6.95
N VAL A 324 12.67 -20.93 7.54
CA VAL A 324 12.59 -20.25 8.85
C VAL A 324 13.04 -18.80 8.78
N GLY A 325 12.41 -17.93 9.56
CA GLY A 325 12.85 -16.54 9.75
C GLY A 325 13.84 -16.43 10.92
N THR A 326 14.96 -15.74 10.71
CA THR A 326 16.02 -15.55 11.69
C THR A 326 16.68 -14.19 11.57
N GLN A 327 17.34 -13.76 12.66
CA GLN A 327 18.20 -12.58 12.63
C GLN A 327 19.67 -13.00 12.68
N VAL A 328 20.49 -12.30 11.91
CA VAL A 328 21.93 -12.55 11.82
C VAL A 328 22.69 -11.30 12.22
N ARG A 329 23.50 -11.40 13.24
CA ARG A 329 24.35 -10.28 13.68
C ARG A 329 25.51 -10.07 12.72
N VAL A 330 25.73 -8.83 12.31
CA VAL A 330 26.84 -8.41 11.45
C VAL A 330 27.69 -7.40 12.21
N GLY A 331 28.86 -7.82 12.67
CA GLY A 331 29.68 -6.97 13.52
C GLY A 331 29.03 -6.66 14.88
N GLU A 332 29.23 -5.43 15.39
CA GLU A 332 28.75 -5.02 16.71
C GLU A 332 27.48 -4.17 16.67
N GLU A 333 27.22 -3.47 15.57
CA GLU A 333 26.16 -2.44 15.46
C GLU A 333 25.08 -2.76 14.44
N GLU A 334 25.23 -3.85 13.66
CA GLU A 334 24.35 -4.16 12.53
C GLU A 334 23.78 -5.57 12.60
N ARG A 335 22.66 -5.78 11.94
CA ARG A 335 22.00 -7.08 11.78
C ARG A 335 21.34 -7.21 10.40
N LEU A 336 21.14 -8.46 9.98
CA LEU A 336 20.30 -8.84 8.86
C LEU A 336 19.06 -9.57 9.38
N ASN A 337 17.93 -9.35 8.73
CA ASN A 337 16.73 -10.17 8.89
C ASN A 337 16.67 -11.13 7.70
N GLN A 338 16.70 -12.43 7.96
CA GLN A 338 16.86 -13.44 6.92
C GLN A 338 15.81 -14.53 6.98
N SER A 339 15.47 -15.01 5.80
CA SER A 339 14.76 -16.26 5.57
C SER A 339 15.78 -17.32 5.15
N VAL A 340 15.87 -18.41 5.91
CA VAL A 340 16.88 -19.48 5.72
C VAL A 340 16.15 -20.80 5.45
N LEU A 341 16.62 -21.54 4.43
CA LEU A 341 16.11 -22.86 4.12
C LEU A 341 16.94 -23.94 4.83
N LEU A 342 16.24 -24.89 5.44
CA LEU A 342 16.80 -26.13 5.94
C LEU A 342 16.21 -27.29 5.13
N THR A 343 17.05 -28.23 4.76
CA THR A 343 16.64 -29.45 4.04
C THR A 343 16.81 -30.67 4.93
N PRO A 344 16.25 -31.82 4.58
CA PRO A 344 16.45 -33.06 5.33
C PRO A 344 17.92 -33.41 5.56
N GLU A 345 18.80 -32.99 4.69
CA GLU A 345 20.22 -33.40 4.70
C GLU A 345 21.13 -32.37 5.38
N HIS A 346 20.82 -31.06 5.27
CA HIS A 346 21.67 -29.99 5.78
C HIS A 346 20.97 -28.63 5.85
N THR A 347 21.59 -27.68 6.51
CA THR A 347 21.22 -26.27 6.37
C THR A 347 21.69 -25.78 5.00
N SER A 348 20.74 -25.42 4.13
CA SER A 348 21.05 -24.92 2.80
C SER A 348 21.90 -23.64 2.84
N PRO A 349 22.77 -23.43 1.85
CA PRO A 349 23.42 -22.12 1.67
C PRO A 349 22.43 -21.02 1.25
N TYR A 350 21.19 -21.35 0.89
CA TYR A 350 20.20 -20.37 0.51
C TYR A 350 19.74 -19.56 1.73
N ALA A 351 19.83 -18.24 1.60
CA ALA A 351 19.24 -17.30 2.52
C ALA A 351 18.81 -16.03 1.77
N TYR A 352 17.61 -15.56 2.05
CA TYR A 352 17.14 -14.26 1.56
C TYR A 352 17.27 -13.24 2.70
N SER A 353 17.85 -12.09 2.43
CA SER A 353 17.93 -10.97 3.38
C SER A 353 16.89 -9.91 3.02
N LYS A 354 16.16 -9.42 4.01
CA LYS A 354 15.17 -8.34 3.87
C LYS A 354 15.77 -7.14 3.15
N ARG A 355 15.17 -6.73 2.03
CA ARG A 355 15.69 -5.65 1.18
C ARG A 355 15.20 -4.27 1.60
N HIS A 356 14.02 -4.20 2.23
CA HIS A 356 13.41 -2.96 2.68
C HIS A 356 13.18 -2.94 4.21
N PRO A 357 14.24 -2.72 5.00
CA PRO A 357 14.10 -2.49 6.43
C PRO A 357 13.22 -1.27 6.71
N VAL A 358 12.42 -1.34 7.78
CA VAL A 358 11.47 -0.28 8.15
C VAL A 358 12.20 0.88 8.83
N PRO A 359 12.15 2.11 8.26
CA PRO A 359 12.74 3.28 8.89
C PRO A 359 12.16 3.53 10.27
N PHE A 360 12.99 3.87 11.24
CA PHE A 360 12.66 4.11 12.66
C PHE A 360 12.09 2.91 13.44
N GLY A 361 11.90 1.77 12.77
CA GLY A 361 11.49 0.51 13.39
C GLY A 361 12.64 -0.51 13.42
N GLU A 362 13.36 -0.62 12.31
CA GLU A 362 14.42 -1.63 12.14
C GLU A 362 15.81 -1.00 11.97
N TYR A 363 15.88 0.24 11.50
CA TYR A 363 17.09 1.07 11.46
C TYR A 363 16.73 2.54 11.66
N ILE A 364 17.70 3.35 12.06
CA ILE A 364 17.49 4.79 12.27
C ILE A 364 18.17 5.59 11.14
N PRO A 365 17.37 6.16 10.20
CA PRO A 365 17.93 7.05 9.19
C PRO A 365 18.60 8.25 9.84
N MET A 366 19.80 8.66 9.38
CA MET A 366 20.54 9.79 9.94
C MET A 366 20.61 9.77 11.49
N ARG A 367 20.95 8.62 12.06
CA ARG A 367 20.97 8.36 13.52
C ARG A 367 21.59 9.51 14.30
N GLY A 368 22.72 10.09 13.87
CA GLY A 368 23.38 11.22 14.53
C GLY A 368 22.57 12.51 14.61
N LEU A 369 21.53 12.69 13.78
CA LEU A 369 20.60 13.81 13.86
C LEU A 369 19.44 13.46 14.81
N PHE A 370 18.80 12.30 14.63
CA PHE A 370 17.60 11.93 15.37
C PHE A 370 17.88 11.58 16.84
N SER A 371 19.07 11.08 17.18
CA SER A 371 19.48 10.89 18.58
C SER A 371 19.56 12.18 19.40
N ARG A 372 19.72 13.35 18.72
CA ARG A 372 19.64 14.66 19.40
C ARG A 372 18.22 15.14 19.64
N LEU A 373 17.24 14.53 18.99
CA LEU A 373 15.83 14.94 19.04
C LEU A 373 15.00 14.02 19.94
N SER A 374 15.40 12.75 20.09
CA SER A 374 14.62 11.77 20.85
C SER A 374 15.47 10.61 21.31
N ASP A 375 15.36 10.23 22.57
CA ASP A 375 15.97 9.02 23.15
C ASP A 375 15.31 7.73 22.64
N LYS A 376 14.17 7.83 21.91
CA LYS A 376 13.51 6.69 21.30
C LYS A 376 14.32 6.02 20.18
N VAL A 377 15.34 6.69 19.68
CA VAL A 377 16.32 6.14 18.74
C VAL A 377 17.04 4.90 19.34
N ASP A 378 17.22 4.86 20.67
CA ASP A 378 17.90 3.78 21.38
C ASP A 378 17.06 2.49 21.46
N LEU A 379 15.77 2.56 21.12
CA LEU A 379 14.93 1.36 20.98
C LEU A 379 15.41 0.45 19.83
N VAL A 380 16.04 1.03 18.80
CA VAL A 380 16.70 0.28 17.73
C VAL A 380 18.19 0.20 18.08
N SER A 381 18.55 -0.83 18.84
CA SER A 381 19.92 -1.03 19.33
C SER A 381 20.91 -1.44 18.23
N LEU A 382 20.45 -2.23 17.25
CA LEU A 382 21.22 -2.66 16.08
C LEU A 382 20.48 -2.23 14.82
N ASP A 383 21.17 -1.50 13.94
CA ASP A 383 20.58 -1.11 12.66
C ASP A 383 20.48 -2.32 11.72
N MET A 384 19.30 -2.52 11.15
CA MET A 384 19.11 -3.54 10.12
C MET A 384 19.64 -3.04 8.79
N ILE A 385 20.58 -3.76 8.20
CA ILE A 385 21.11 -3.48 6.87
C ILE A 385 20.28 -4.17 5.79
N PRO A 386 20.03 -3.50 4.64
CA PRO A 386 19.25 -4.08 3.55
C PRO A 386 20.00 -5.21 2.85
N GLY A 387 19.26 -6.24 2.42
CA GLY A 387 19.73 -7.22 1.45
C GLY A 387 19.75 -6.66 0.04
N GLU A 388 20.46 -7.34 -0.87
CA GLU A 388 20.60 -6.94 -2.28
C GLU A 388 19.90 -7.92 -3.24
N GLU A 389 19.79 -9.17 -2.85
CA GLU A 389 19.29 -10.27 -3.67
C GLU A 389 17.76 -10.26 -3.80
N VAL A 390 17.24 -10.64 -4.98
CA VAL A 390 15.81 -10.87 -5.15
C VAL A 390 15.41 -12.15 -4.43
N GLY A 391 14.36 -12.11 -3.63
CA GLY A 391 13.88 -13.21 -2.82
C GLY A 391 13.22 -14.33 -3.66
N VAL A 392 13.97 -14.99 -4.53
CA VAL A 392 13.47 -16.16 -5.27
C VAL A 392 14.26 -17.39 -4.89
N MET A 393 13.58 -18.36 -4.30
CA MET A 393 14.12 -19.66 -3.94
C MET A 393 13.74 -20.66 -5.02
N ASP A 394 14.75 -21.18 -5.72
CA ASP A 394 14.61 -22.20 -6.76
C ASP A 394 14.82 -23.59 -6.10
N LEU A 395 13.73 -24.29 -5.83
CA LEU A 395 13.78 -25.60 -5.19
C LEU A 395 14.42 -26.67 -6.06
N ASP A 396 14.33 -26.55 -7.42
CA ASP A 396 14.99 -27.47 -8.35
C ASP A 396 16.53 -27.34 -8.26
N ALA A 397 17.03 -26.11 -8.25
CA ALA A 397 18.45 -25.85 -8.08
C ALA A 397 19.00 -26.30 -6.71
N LEU A 398 18.13 -26.43 -5.71
CA LEU A 398 18.45 -26.88 -4.36
C LEU A 398 18.18 -28.39 -4.15
N GLY A 399 17.67 -29.10 -5.17
CA GLY A 399 17.33 -30.53 -5.10
C GLY A 399 16.11 -30.82 -4.22
N GLN A 400 15.24 -29.84 -3.97
CA GLN A 400 14.11 -29.93 -3.04
C GLN A 400 12.72 -29.84 -3.74
N GLY A 401 12.65 -30.04 -5.03
CA GLY A 401 11.43 -29.97 -5.84
C GLY A 401 11.67 -29.24 -7.14
N GLN A 402 10.61 -28.89 -7.87
CA GLN A 402 10.71 -28.22 -9.19
C GLN A 402 10.13 -26.80 -9.20
N ASP A 403 9.76 -26.28 -8.04
CA ASP A 403 9.01 -25.04 -7.93
C ASP A 403 9.91 -23.87 -7.53
N ARG A 404 9.48 -22.66 -7.89
CA ARG A 404 10.12 -21.40 -7.47
C ARG A 404 9.24 -20.64 -6.51
N VAL A 405 9.78 -20.35 -5.33
CA VAL A 405 9.09 -19.65 -4.26
C VAL A 405 9.64 -18.23 -4.14
N GLY A 406 8.76 -17.23 -4.29
CA GLY A 406 9.08 -15.84 -3.96
C GLY A 406 9.01 -15.62 -2.47
N ILE A 407 10.01 -14.97 -1.88
CA ILE A 407 10.08 -14.71 -0.44
C ILE A 407 10.08 -13.21 -0.20
N LEU A 408 9.21 -12.78 0.69
CA LEU A 408 9.14 -11.43 1.22
C LEU A 408 9.09 -11.50 2.75
N ILE A 409 9.67 -10.51 3.42
CA ILE A 409 9.68 -10.46 4.88
C ILE A 409 8.84 -9.27 5.35
N CYS A 410 7.74 -9.57 6.06
CA CYS A 410 6.90 -8.64 6.81
C CYS A 410 6.40 -7.46 5.95
N PHE A 411 6.84 -6.25 6.24
CA PHE A 411 6.45 -5.00 5.59
C PHE A 411 6.72 -4.96 4.08
N GLU A 412 7.57 -5.85 3.57
CA GLU A 412 7.90 -5.92 2.14
C GLU A 412 6.71 -6.20 1.25
N ILE A 413 5.68 -6.86 1.76
CA ILE A 413 4.43 -7.11 1.00
C ILE A 413 3.70 -5.82 0.63
N ALA A 414 3.95 -4.72 1.29
CA ALA A 414 3.37 -3.42 0.97
C ALA A 414 4.00 -2.76 -0.28
N TYR A 415 5.21 -3.18 -0.68
CA TYR A 415 5.93 -2.64 -1.84
C TYR A 415 5.65 -3.48 -3.08
N ASP A 416 4.87 -2.95 -4.01
CA ASP A 416 4.55 -3.62 -5.28
C ASP A 416 5.78 -3.94 -6.13
N SER A 417 6.83 -3.11 -6.05
CA SER A 417 8.10 -3.34 -6.73
C SER A 417 8.78 -4.64 -6.31
N LEU A 418 8.74 -5.00 -5.02
CA LEU A 418 9.34 -6.24 -4.53
C LEU A 418 8.52 -7.47 -4.99
N VAL A 419 7.19 -7.32 -5.04
CA VAL A 419 6.31 -8.35 -5.61
C VAL A 419 6.57 -8.52 -7.11
N HIS A 420 6.79 -7.44 -7.85
CA HIS A 420 7.19 -7.51 -9.27
C HIS A 420 8.50 -8.25 -9.43
N ASP A 421 9.53 -7.90 -8.65
CA ASP A 421 10.86 -8.51 -8.74
C ASP A 421 10.81 -10.03 -8.55
N VAL A 422 10.10 -10.54 -7.53
CA VAL A 422 10.01 -12.00 -7.30
C VAL A 422 9.22 -12.70 -8.39
N VAL A 423 8.16 -12.10 -8.93
CA VAL A 423 7.36 -12.66 -10.02
C VAL A 423 8.15 -12.68 -11.33
N GLU A 424 8.87 -11.60 -11.64
CA GLU A 424 9.77 -11.55 -12.82
C GLU A 424 10.94 -12.53 -12.67
N GLY A 425 11.41 -12.76 -11.44
CA GLY A 425 12.38 -13.81 -11.09
C GLY A 425 11.86 -15.23 -11.25
N GLY A 426 10.58 -15.39 -11.57
CA GLY A 426 9.96 -16.67 -11.89
C GLY A 426 9.22 -17.33 -10.72
N ALA A 427 8.98 -16.64 -9.62
CA ALA A 427 8.21 -17.17 -8.50
C ALA A 427 6.81 -17.63 -8.95
N GLU A 428 6.41 -18.82 -8.52
CA GLU A 428 5.12 -19.46 -8.83
C GLU A 428 4.12 -19.30 -7.69
N VAL A 429 4.64 -19.08 -6.48
CA VAL A 429 3.94 -18.77 -5.23
C VAL A 429 4.76 -17.74 -4.47
N ILE A 430 4.13 -16.94 -3.62
CA ILE A 430 4.80 -15.97 -2.75
C ILE A 430 4.58 -16.39 -1.31
N VAL A 431 5.64 -16.43 -0.53
CA VAL A 431 5.64 -16.61 0.92
C VAL A 431 6.00 -15.28 1.57
N VAL A 432 5.20 -14.87 2.55
CA VAL A 432 5.42 -13.68 3.37
C VAL A 432 5.58 -14.11 4.80
N GLN A 433 6.79 -13.97 5.34
CA GLN A 433 7.11 -14.27 6.74
C GLN A 433 7.02 -12.98 7.57
N SER A 434 6.11 -12.92 8.52
CA SER A 434 5.85 -11.72 9.34
C SER A 434 6.00 -11.98 10.83
N ASN A 435 6.25 -10.90 11.58
CA ASN A 435 6.15 -10.89 13.02
C ASN A 435 5.44 -9.61 13.48
N ASN A 436 4.19 -9.73 13.88
CA ASN A 436 3.35 -8.61 14.29
C ASN A 436 3.34 -8.37 15.81
N ALA A 437 4.17 -9.08 16.58
CA ALA A 437 4.09 -9.07 18.04
C ALA A 437 4.33 -7.68 18.68
N LEU A 438 5.23 -6.87 18.10
CA LEU A 438 5.50 -5.50 18.57
C LEU A 438 4.30 -4.55 18.40
N PHE A 439 3.35 -4.89 17.55
CA PHE A 439 2.17 -4.07 17.27
C PHE A 439 0.97 -4.42 18.16
N GLY A 440 1.10 -5.47 19.01
CA GLY A 440 0.06 -5.89 19.98
C GLY A 440 -1.32 -6.06 19.32
N ASP A 441 -2.37 -5.67 20.02
CA ASP A 441 -3.76 -5.76 19.53
C ASP A 441 -4.17 -4.63 18.58
N SER A 442 -3.22 -3.98 17.93
CA SER A 442 -3.50 -2.93 16.96
C SER A 442 -4.04 -3.51 15.63
N HIS A 443 -4.51 -2.63 14.75
CA HIS A 443 -5.02 -3.05 13.44
C HIS A 443 -3.91 -3.34 12.40
N GLU A 444 -2.65 -3.33 12.80
CA GLU A 444 -1.52 -3.51 11.86
C GLU A 444 -1.62 -4.85 11.12
N ALA A 445 -1.77 -5.96 11.85
CA ALA A 445 -1.79 -7.30 11.28
C ALA A 445 -2.91 -7.51 10.24
N ILE A 446 -4.12 -7.02 10.50
CA ILE A 446 -5.23 -7.14 9.54
C ILE A 446 -5.06 -6.20 8.33
N GLN A 447 -4.42 -5.03 8.51
CA GLN A 447 -4.07 -4.14 7.41
C GLN A 447 -3.00 -4.78 6.51
N GLN A 448 -1.98 -5.43 7.09
CA GLN A 448 -0.96 -6.16 6.36
C GLN A 448 -1.55 -7.35 5.58
N LEU A 449 -2.49 -8.06 6.19
CA LEU A 449 -3.18 -9.17 5.52
C LEU A 449 -4.00 -8.70 4.30
N ALA A 450 -4.61 -7.52 4.35
CA ALA A 450 -5.29 -6.92 3.20
C ALA A 450 -4.31 -6.59 2.07
N GLN A 451 -3.08 -6.14 2.39
CA GLN A 451 -2.02 -5.93 1.40
C GLN A 451 -1.65 -7.26 0.72
N ALA A 452 -1.47 -8.33 1.49
CA ALA A 452 -1.18 -9.66 0.95
C ALA A 452 -2.26 -10.13 -0.05
N LYS A 453 -3.55 -9.91 0.27
CA LYS A 453 -4.66 -10.22 -0.64
C LYS A 453 -4.61 -9.42 -1.93
N VAL A 454 -4.39 -8.10 -1.84
CA VAL A 454 -4.30 -7.22 -3.02
C VAL A 454 -3.13 -7.63 -3.90
N MET A 455 -1.96 -7.94 -3.30
CA MET A 455 -0.76 -8.35 -4.03
C MET A 455 -0.92 -9.73 -4.67
N ALA A 456 -1.65 -10.66 -4.03
CA ALA A 456 -1.99 -11.95 -4.63
C ALA A 456 -2.76 -11.76 -5.94
N VAL A 457 -3.79 -10.92 -5.93
CA VAL A 457 -4.61 -10.65 -7.13
C VAL A 457 -3.83 -9.88 -8.19
N MET A 458 -3.07 -8.84 -7.80
CA MET A 458 -2.27 -8.03 -8.71
C MET A 458 -1.24 -8.88 -9.46
N SER A 459 -0.50 -9.70 -8.71
CA SER A 459 0.56 -10.55 -9.27
C SER A 459 0.04 -11.81 -9.96
N GLY A 460 -1.20 -12.21 -9.68
CA GLY A 460 -1.76 -13.49 -10.13
C GLY A 460 -1.05 -14.68 -9.50
N ARG A 461 -0.49 -14.52 -8.30
CA ARG A 461 0.17 -15.56 -7.50
C ARG A 461 -0.65 -15.89 -6.28
N SER A 462 -0.56 -17.13 -5.81
CA SER A 462 -0.96 -17.39 -4.42
C SER A 462 0.01 -16.71 -3.48
N VAL A 463 -0.50 -16.22 -2.34
CA VAL A 463 0.30 -15.67 -1.26
C VAL A 463 0.05 -16.46 0.01
N VAL A 464 1.09 -17.05 0.56
CA VAL A 464 1.12 -17.68 1.88
C VAL A 464 1.67 -16.64 2.85
N HIS A 465 0.78 -15.96 3.55
CA HIS A 465 1.14 -14.98 4.58
C HIS A 465 1.09 -15.66 5.94
N ILE A 466 2.24 -15.81 6.59
CA ILE A 466 2.38 -16.41 7.90
C ILE A 466 3.02 -15.45 8.89
N SER A 467 2.43 -15.32 10.06
CA SER A 467 2.94 -14.47 11.14
C SER A 467 3.20 -15.28 12.41
N THR A 468 4.07 -14.77 13.27
CA THR A 468 4.28 -15.36 14.61
C THR A 468 3.03 -15.27 15.46
N VAL A 469 2.33 -14.14 15.44
CA VAL A 469 1.11 -13.89 16.25
C VAL A 469 0.00 -13.17 15.50
N GLY A 470 0.29 -12.61 14.31
CA GLY A 470 -0.66 -11.82 13.53
C GLY A 470 -1.76 -12.67 12.89
N HIS A 471 -2.59 -12.04 12.05
CA HIS A 471 -3.47 -12.78 11.20
C HIS A 471 -2.69 -13.48 10.10
N SER A 472 -2.81 -14.80 9.98
CA SER A 472 -2.18 -15.59 8.92
C SER A 472 -3.22 -16.10 7.94
N ALA A 473 -2.91 -16.10 6.63
CA ALA A 473 -3.81 -16.66 5.63
C ALA A 473 -3.08 -17.10 4.37
N ILE A 474 -3.71 -18.02 3.64
CA ILE A 474 -3.37 -18.34 2.27
C ILE A 474 -4.40 -17.71 1.34
N TYR A 475 -3.95 -16.84 0.44
CA TYR A 475 -4.77 -16.29 -0.63
C TYR A 475 -4.37 -16.93 -1.96
N GLY A 476 -5.38 -17.42 -2.69
CA GLY A 476 -5.19 -17.86 -4.08
C GLY A 476 -5.01 -16.67 -5.04
N PRO A 477 -4.64 -16.93 -6.30
CA PRO A 477 -4.32 -15.91 -7.29
C PRO A 477 -5.48 -14.95 -7.65
N THR A 478 -6.70 -15.30 -7.26
CA THR A 478 -7.91 -14.48 -7.46
C THR A 478 -8.37 -13.77 -6.20
N GLY A 479 -7.57 -13.83 -5.12
CA GLY A 479 -7.90 -13.23 -3.82
C GLY A 479 -8.86 -14.08 -2.96
N ARG A 480 -9.20 -15.30 -3.40
CA ARG A 480 -9.96 -16.25 -2.57
C ARG A 480 -9.09 -16.68 -1.39
N ARG A 481 -9.57 -16.52 -0.17
CA ARG A 481 -8.94 -17.06 1.03
C ARG A 481 -9.13 -18.58 1.07
N ILE A 482 -8.03 -19.31 1.12
CA ILE A 482 -7.98 -20.76 1.14
C ILE A 482 -7.99 -21.26 2.58
N ASP A 483 -7.16 -20.66 3.44
CA ASP A 483 -7.05 -20.99 4.85
C ASP A 483 -6.74 -19.74 5.69
N PHE A 484 -6.94 -19.79 7.02
CA PHE A 484 -6.80 -18.63 7.90
C PHE A 484 -6.58 -19.04 9.36
N ILE A 485 -5.70 -18.32 10.06
CA ILE A 485 -5.51 -18.37 11.52
C ILE A 485 -5.69 -16.96 12.06
N ASP A 486 -6.39 -16.83 13.16
CA ASP A 486 -6.65 -15.52 13.78
C ASP A 486 -5.46 -15.04 14.63
N HIS A 487 -5.53 -13.77 15.02
CA HIS A 487 -4.52 -13.09 15.82
C HIS A 487 -4.33 -13.76 17.18
N TRP A 488 -3.10 -13.97 17.62
CA TRP A 488 -2.69 -14.66 18.84
C TRP A 488 -3.08 -16.15 18.95
N GLU A 489 -3.70 -16.73 17.93
CA GLU A 489 -3.98 -18.16 17.91
C GLU A 489 -2.74 -18.98 17.53
N GLN A 490 -2.64 -20.19 18.06
CA GLN A 490 -1.71 -21.22 17.61
C GLN A 490 -2.38 -22.08 16.54
N GLY A 491 -1.62 -22.40 15.47
CA GLY A 491 -2.17 -23.27 14.44
C GLY A 491 -1.22 -23.41 13.24
N ALA A 492 -1.70 -24.10 12.24
CA ALA A 492 -1.03 -24.23 10.96
C ALA A 492 -2.00 -24.05 9.82
N LEU A 493 -1.61 -23.29 8.81
CA LEU A 493 -2.25 -23.29 7.50
C LEU A 493 -1.76 -24.50 6.73
N LEU A 494 -2.63 -25.44 6.43
CA LEU A 494 -2.31 -26.67 5.68
C LEU A 494 -3.17 -26.76 4.43
N ALA A 495 -2.58 -26.53 3.25
CA ALA A 495 -3.33 -26.49 2.01
C ALA A 495 -2.51 -26.81 0.77
N ASP A 496 -3.20 -27.29 -0.28
CA ASP A 496 -2.70 -27.34 -1.63
C ASP A 496 -2.79 -25.94 -2.26
N VAL A 497 -1.66 -25.25 -2.29
CA VAL A 497 -1.54 -23.86 -2.74
C VAL A 497 -1.39 -23.82 -4.27
N PRO A 498 -2.29 -23.14 -5.01
CA PRO A 498 -2.20 -23.07 -6.47
C PRO A 498 -0.93 -22.35 -6.95
N LEU A 499 -0.15 -23.00 -7.78
CA LEU A 499 1.02 -22.45 -8.45
C LEU A 499 0.66 -21.78 -9.78
N ARG A 500 1.35 -20.69 -10.14
CA ARG A 500 1.12 -19.94 -11.39
C ARG A 500 2.43 -19.44 -11.99
N THR A 501 2.55 -19.54 -13.32
CA THR A 501 3.74 -19.14 -14.08
C THR A 501 3.52 -17.91 -14.98
N GLY A 502 2.25 -17.56 -15.25
CA GLY A 502 1.94 -16.42 -16.13
C GLY A 502 2.26 -15.06 -15.46
N ILE A 503 2.66 -14.09 -16.24
CA ILE A 503 2.89 -12.70 -15.78
C ILE A 503 1.64 -11.87 -16.09
N THR A 504 1.08 -11.17 -15.09
CA THR A 504 -0.07 -10.28 -15.28
C THR A 504 0.34 -9.03 -16.05
N PRO A 505 -0.59 -8.36 -16.76
CA PRO A 505 -0.31 -7.07 -17.39
C PRO A 505 0.23 -6.02 -16.43
N ALA A 506 -0.23 -6.01 -15.19
CA ALA A 506 0.25 -5.09 -14.16
C ALA A 506 1.73 -5.32 -13.83
N VAL A 507 2.14 -6.58 -13.61
CA VAL A 507 3.55 -6.92 -13.38
C VAL A 507 4.39 -6.62 -14.62
N ALA A 508 3.94 -7.03 -15.82
CA ALA A 508 4.66 -6.76 -17.07
C ALA A 508 4.85 -5.27 -17.36
N ALA A 509 3.91 -4.43 -16.95
CA ALA A 509 4.04 -2.99 -17.07
C ALA A 509 4.92 -2.37 -15.97
N GLY A 510 5.04 -3.04 -14.82
CA GLY A 510 5.88 -2.59 -13.70
C GLY A 510 5.61 -1.13 -13.30
N PRO A 511 6.65 -0.31 -13.11
CA PRO A 511 6.50 1.07 -12.66
C PRO A 511 5.90 2.00 -13.73
N TRP A 512 5.80 1.57 -15.00
CA TRP A 512 5.39 2.45 -16.11
C TRP A 512 3.95 2.94 -15.98
N ILE A 513 3.07 2.20 -15.30
CA ILE A 513 1.69 2.66 -15.03
C ILE A 513 1.73 3.89 -14.11
N ALA A 514 2.45 3.82 -12.99
CA ALA A 514 2.59 4.94 -12.06
C ALA A 514 3.30 6.14 -12.72
N ILE A 515 4.39 5.89 -13.47
CA ILE A 515 5.16 6.91 -14.20
C ILE A 515 4.27 7.60 -15.24
N GLY A 516 3.56 6.82 -16.07
CA GLY A 516 2.69 7.35 -17.12
C GLY A 516 1.55 8.21 -16.55
N LEU A 517 0.87 7.73 -15.50
CA LEU A 517 -0.18 8.49 -14.82
C LEU A 517 0.40 9.75 -14.16
N SER A 518 1.56 9.66 -13.51
CA SER A 518 2.22 10.82 -12.91
C SER A 518 2.60 11.88 -13.96
N ALA A 519 3.08 11.45 -15.12
CA ALA A 519 3.37 12.35 -16.26
C ALA A 519 2.09 13.05 -16.76
N VAL A 520 0.95 12.34 -16.88
CA VAL A 520 -0.35 12.95 -17.21
C VAL A 520 -0.74 14.02 -16.19
N GLY A 521 -0.57 13.75 -14.90
CA GLY A 521 -0.81 14.70 -13.82
C GLY A 521 0.06 15.95 -13.95
N ALA A 522 1.37 15.76 -14.13
CA ALA A 522 2.35 16.84 -14.25
C ALA A 522 2.09 17.72 -15.49
N VAL A 523 1.91 17.11 -16.67
CA VAL A 523 1.62 17.83 -17.93
C VAL A 523 0.28 18.58 -17.82
N GLY A 524 -0.74 17.93 -17.23
CA GLY A 524 -2.03 18.56 -17.00
C GLY A 524 -1.96 19.78 -16.07
N LEU A 525 -1.17 19.70 -15.01
CA LEU A 525 -0.89 20.80 -14.09
C LEU A 525 -0.14 21.95 -14.79
N LEU A 526 0.94 21.64 -15.51
CA LEU A 526 1.69 22.64 -16.28
C LEU A 526 0.83 23.37 -17.31
N ALA A 527 -0.04 22.63 -17.99
CA ALA A 527 -1.00 23.22 -18.93
C ALA A 527 -2.07 24.10 -18.24
N ALA A 528 -2.46 23.78 -16.98
CA ALA A 528 -3.33 24.63 -16.17
C ALA A 528 -2.60 25.93 -15.76
N LEU A 529 -1.31 25.86 -15.45
CA LEU A 529 -0.47 27.02 -15.10
C LEU A 529 -0.15 27.91 -16.32
N GLY A 530 0.10 27.29 -17.49
CA GLY A 530 0.48 28.00 -18.73
C GLY A 530 -0.67 28.73 -19.41
N GLY A 531 -1.93 28.31 -19.21
CA GLY A 531 -3.11 28.93 -19.79
C GLY A 531 -3.29 30.41 -19.43
N GLU A 532 -2.96 30.79 -18.20
CA GLU A 532 -3.01 32.19 -17.74
C GLU A 532 -1.98 33.09 -18.41
N ARG A 533 -0.75 32.62 -18.64
CA ARG A 533 0.30 33.41 -19.31
C ARG A 533 -0.09 33.77 -20.73
N ARG A 534 -0.77 32.85 -21.45
CA ARG A 534 -1.27 33.11 -22.81
C ARG A 534 -2.47 34.07 -22.82
N ALA A 535 -3.36 34.01 -21.83
CA ALA A 535 -4.48 34.92 -21.70
C ALA A 535 -4.01 36.34 -21.35
N LEU A 536 -3.06 36.49 -20.43
CA LEU A 536 -2.42 37.76 -20.09
C LEU A 536 -1.62 38.36 -21.26
N ALA A 537 -0.86 37.55 -22.00
CA ALA A 537 -0.13 38.00 -23.18
C ALA A 537 -1.09 38.49 -24.29
N ARG A 538 -2.20 37.79 -24.53
CA ARG A 538 -3.22 38.22 -25.50
C ARG A 538 -3.95 39.50 -25.08
N THR A 539 -4.18 39.73 -23.80
CA THR A 539 -4.79 40.97 -23.29
C THR A 539 -3.83 42.14 -23.35
N THR A 540 -2.54 41.95 -23.10
CA THR A 540 -1.51 42.98 -23.24
C THR A 540 -1.27 43.36 -24.70
N THR A 541 -1.26 42.38 -25.62
CA THR A 541 -1.12 42.63 -27.07
C THR A 541 -2.34 43.34 -27.63
N ARG A 542 -3.56 42.99 -27.19
CA ARG A 542 -4.80 43.71 -27.57
C ARG A 542 -4.85 45.15 -27.02
N ARG A 543 -4.31 45.39 -25.82
CA ARG A 543 -4.21 46.75 -25.25
C ARG A 543 -3.15 47.60 -25.95
N ARG A 544 -2.03 47.01 -26.41
CA ARG A 544 -1.01 47.72 -27.21
C ARG A 544 -1.56 48.11 -28.62
N ARG A 545 -2.31 47.17 -29.28
CA ARG A 545 -2.94 47.48 -30.58
C ARG A 545 -4.05 48.53 -30.49
N ARG A 546 -4.73 48.68 -29.32
CA ARG A 546 -5.76 49.72 -29.12
C ARG A 546 -5.20 51.05 -28.63
N ARG A 547 -3.91 51.14 -28.32
CA ARG A 547 -3.21 52.39 -27.95
C ARG A 547 -2.25 52.88 -29.01
N GLY A 548 -2.09 52.16 -30.10
CA GLY A 548 -1.25 52.50 -31.25
C GLY A 548 -2.03 52.89 -32.49
N ASP A 549 -3.37 52.98 -32.39
CA ASP A 549 -4.26 53.67 -33.31
C ASP A 549 -4.94 54.85 -32.52
#